data_e803658345cdb4b3996aa075c393695e
#
_entry.id   e803658345cdb4b3996aa075c393695e
#
_cell.length_a   1.000
_cell.length_b   1.000
_cell.length_c   1.000
_cell.angle_alpha   90.00
_cell.angle_beta   90.00
_cell.angle_gamma   90.00
#
_symmetry.space_group_name_H-M   'P 1'
#
loop_
_entity.id
_entity.type
_entity.pdbx_description
1 polymer ?
#
loop_
_entity_poly.entity_id
_entity_poly.type
_entity_poly.pdbx_seq_one_letter_code
_entity_poly.pdbx_strand_id
1 'polypeptide(L)'
;VGSEMCIRDSDTLFGASFLAIAANHPLALAIGRNVPAAADFITECAKLGTSEAAVETAEKKGFDTGLQVSHPLDPAIKLPVHIANFVLMDYGTGAIFGCPAHDQRDLDFANAYELKILPVVLPDGEDAASFKVSETAYTGPGKLFNSGAWDGLDIEAGKAAAIAAIIAANAGTGETTYRLRDWGVSRQRYWGCPIPIIHCDDCGAVPVPEKDLPVILPDDVDFGGSGNPLSSHPSWKH
;
A
#
# COMPACT_ATOMS: atom_id res chain seq x y z
N VAL A 1 21.00 4.78 -5.24
CA VAL A 1 19.75 5.07 -5.95
C VAL A 1 18.74 5.38 -4.86
N GLY A 2 18.32 6.64 -4.75
CA GLY A 2 17.27 7.04 -3.81
C GLY A 2 15.93 6.48 -4.28
N SER A 3 15.20 5.84 -3.38
CA SER A 3 13.81 5.45 -3.59
C SER A 3 12.94 6.38 -2.74
N GLU A 4 11.88 6.92 -3.30
CA GLU A 4 10.90 7.69 -2.56
C GLU A 4 9.99 6.75 -1.79
N MET A 5 9.58 7.15 -0.59
CA MET A 5 8.71 6.40 0.29
C MET A 5 7.56 7.29 0.77
N CYS A 6 6.35 6.76 0.75
CA CYS A 6 5.19 7.45 1.31
C CYS A 6 5.08 7.16 2.81
N ILE A 7 5.09 8.20 3.64
CA ILE A 7 4.94 8.12 5.08
C ILE A 7 3.60 8.74 5.47
N ARG A 8 2.71 7.95 6.07
CA ARG A 8 1.40 8.42 6.53
C ARG A 8 1.40 8.82 7.98
N ASP A 9 1.86 7.93 8.83
CA ASP A 9 1.87 8.12 10.28
C ASP A 9 3.28 8.54 10.69
N SER A 10 3.64 9.78 10.28
CA SER A 10 4.98 10.33 10.48
C SER A 10 5.36 10.52 11.95
N ASP A 11 4.39 10.62 12.85
CA ASP A 11 4.59 10.61 14.31
C ASP A 11 5.23 9.31 14.80
N THR A 12 5.00 8.18 14.12
CA THR A 12 5.53 6.88 14.50
C THR A 12 6.88 6.53 13.83
N LEU A 13 7.50 7.47 13.15
CA LEU A 13 8.71 7.24 12.36
C LEU A 13 9.88 6.59 13.14
N PHE A 14 10.10 6.95 14.40
CA PHE A 14 11.11 6.32 15.26
C PHE A 14 10.77 4.88 15.69
N GLY A 15 9.52 4.46 15.51
CA GLY A 15 9.08 3.07 15.68
C GLY A 15 9.29 2.20 14.44
N ALA A 16 9.88 2.76 13.38
CA ALA A 16 10.16 2.01 12.16
C ALA A 16 11.10 0.82 12.43
N SER A 17 10.72 -0.36 11.97
CA SER A 17 11.47 -1.60 12.19
C SER A 17 11.98 -2.21 10.88
N PHE A 18 11.34 -1.92 9.78
CA PHE A 18 11.71 -2.41 8.44
C PHE A 18 11.19 -1.47 7.36
N LEU A 19 11.73 -1.61 6.16
CA LEU A 19 11.18 -1.07 4.93
C LEU A 19 10.59 -2.23 4.13
N ALA A 20 9.35 -2.08 3.65
CA ALA A 20 8.74 -3.03 2.75
C ALA A 20 8.50 -2.40 1.37
N ILE A 21 8.82 -3.14 0.31
CA ILE A 21 8.59 -2.74 -1.08
C ILE A 21 7.63 -3.72 -1.75
N ALA A 22 6.84 -3.22 -2.68
CA ALA A 22 5.94 -4.04 -3.48
C ALA A 22 6.71 -5.05 -4.35
N ALA A 23 6.12 -6.21 -4.60
CA ALA A 23 6.76 -7.25 -5.44
C ALA A 23 7.05 -6.77 -6.87
N ASN A 24 6.26 -5.84 -7.40
CA ASN A 24 6.48 -5.21 -8.72
C ASN A 24 7.22 -3.86 -8.64
N HIS A 25 7.78 -3.51 -7.49
CA HIS A 25 8.65 -2.33 -7.35
C HIS A 25 9.93 -2.49 -8.20
N PRO A 26 10.45 -1.43 -8.86
CA PRO A 26 11.65 -1.52 -9.70
C PRO A 26 12.87 -2.14 -9.00
N LEU A 27 13.05 -1.84 -7.70
CA LEU A 27 14.13 -2.44 -6.90
C LEU A 27 13.90 -3.95 -6.69
N ALA A 28 12.67 -4.39 -6.41
CA ALA A 28 12.33 -5.80 -6.25
C ALA A 28 12.63 -6.58 -7.55
N LEU A 29 12.20 -6.02 -8.69
CA LEU A 29 12.46 -6.62 -10.01
C LEU A 29 13.97 -6.66 -10.34
N ALA A 30 14.73 -5.64 -9.93
CA ALA A 30 16.18 -5.64 -10.11
C ALA A 30 16.87 -6.72 -9.27
N ILE A 31 16.41 -6.95 -8.03
CA ILE A 31 16.90 -8.02 -7.16
C ILE A 31 16.54 -9.39 -7.75
N GLY A 32 15.28 -9.58 -8.20
CA GLY A 32 14.81 -10.84 -8.78
C GLY A 32 15.59 -11.28 -10.02
N ARG A 33 16.20 -10.35 -10.78
CA ARG A 33 17.08 -10.70 -11.92
C ARG A 33 18.35 -11.44 -11.51
N ASN A 34 18.83 -11.25 -10.28
CA ASN A 34 20.09 -11.78 -9.80
C ASN A 34 19.91 -12.82 -8.68
N VAL A 35 18.74 -12.89 -8.06
CA VAL A 35 18.46 -13.76 -6.92
C VAL A 35 17.24 -14.63 -7.26
N PRO A 36 17.43 -15.92 -7.62
CA PRO A 36 16.33 -16.80 -8.02
C PRO A 36 15.19 -16.89 -6.98
N ALA A 37 15.53 -17.01 -5.70
CA ALA A 37 14.52 -17.08 -4.63
C ALA A 37 13.66 -15.79 -4.53
N ALA A 38 14.22 -14.63 -4.83
CA ALA A 38 13.45 -13.39 -4.92
C ALA A 38 12.51 -13.39 -6.15
N ALA A 39 12.98 -13.91 -7.30
CA ALA A 39 12.14 -14.05 -8.49
C ALA A 39 10.97 -15.01 -8.28
N ASP A 40 11.19 -16.12 -7.57
CA ASP A 40 10.16 -17.07 -7.21
C ASP A 40 9.10 -16.41 -6.29
N PHE A 41 9.54 -15.67 -5.28
CA PHE A 41 8.65 -14.93 -4.38
C PHE A 41 7.84 -13.85 -5.11
N ILE A 42 8.46 -13.07 -6.01
CA ILE A 42 7.77 -12.08 -6.84
C ILE A 42 6.69 -12.77 -7.70
N THR A 43 7.00 -13.94 -8.25
CA THR A 43 6.04 -14.73 -9.04
C THR A 43 4.89 -15.26 -8.17
N GLU A 44 5.16 -15.68 -6.93
CA GLU A 44 4.13 -16.05 -5.96
C GLU A 44 3.20 -14.87 -5.66
N CYS A 45 3.75 -13.70 -5.38
CA CYS A 45 2.97 -12.48 -5.14
C CYS A 45 2.07 -12.11 -6.33
N ALA A 46 2.56 -12.25 -7.56
CA ALA A 46 1.78 -11.95 -8.76
C ALA A 46 0.53 -12.85 -8.92
N LYS A 47 0.55 -14.07 -8.36
CA LYS A 47 -0.59 -15.00 -8.39
C LYS A 47 -1.67 -14.69 -7.35
N LEU A 48 -1.33 -13.99 -6.26
CA LEU A 48 -2.27 -13.66 -5.17
C LEU A 48 -3.30 -12.59 -5.56
N GLY A 49 -3.11 -11.92 -6.68
CA GLY A 49 -3.95 -10.80 -7.14
C GLY A 49 -3.64 -9.51 -6.38
N THR A 50 -3.94 -8.39 -7.04
CA THR A 50 -3.65 -7.03 -6.53
C THR A 50 -4.88 -6.36 -5.90
N SER A 51 -5.98 -7.09 -5.66
CA SER A 51 -7.15 -6.49 -5.01
C SER A 51 -6.88 -6.29 -3.52
N GLU A 52 -7.24 -5.12 -2.99
CA GLU A 52 -7.08 -4.76 -1.59
C GLU A 52 -7.69 -5.85 -0.65
N ALA A 53 -8.85 -6.40 -0.99
CA ALA A 53 -9.49 -7.45 -0.23
C ALA A 53 -8.70 -8.78 -0.20
N ALA A 54 -8.04 -9.15 -1.30
CA ALA A 54 -7.19 -10.34 -1.34
C ALA A 54 -5.92 -10.15 -0.52
N VAL A 55 -5.35 -8.94 -0.53
CA VAL A 55 -4.17 -8.57 0.25
C VAL A 55 -4.48 -8.50 1.75
N GLU A 56 -5.66 -8.03 2.14
CA GLU A 56 -6.07 -7.94 3.55
C GLU A 56 -6.20 -9.32 4.22
N THR A 57 -6.74 -10.30 3.50
CA THR A 57 -7.01 -11.64 4.04
C THR A 57 -5.84 -12.62 3.92
N ALA A 58 -4.85 -12.31 3.06
CA ALA A 58 -3.69 -13.17 2.88
C ALA A 58 -2.73 -13.13 4.07
N GLU A 59 -2.09 -14.26 4.36
CA GLU A 59 -0.94 -14.32 5.27
C GLU A 59 0.14 -13.32 4.84
N LYS A 60 0.68 -12.54 5.78
CA LYS A 60 1.69 -11.52 5.49
C LYS A 60 3.04 -12.19 5.28
N LYS A 61 3.50 -12.22 4.03
CA LYS A 61 4.77 -12.84 3.62
C LYS A 61 5.72 -11.83 3.05
N GLY A 62 7.01 -12.06 3.25
CA GLY A 62 8.07 -11.24 2.69
C GLY A 62 9.32 -12.03 2.34
N PHE A 63 10.16 -11.41 1.53
CA PHE A 63 11.48 -11.89 1.19
C PHE A 63 12.52 -10.87 1.69
N ASP A 64 13.41 -11.30 2.57
CA ASP A 64 14.53 -10.46 3.02
C ASP A 64 15.51 -10.28 1.86
N THR A 65 15.73 -9.04 1.46
CA THR A 65 16.64 -8.70 0.36
C THR A 65 18.11 -8.69 0.74
N GLY A 66 18.41 -8.75 2.04
CA GLY A 66 19.75 -8.51 2.59
C GLY A 66 20.21 -7.05 2.50
N LEU A 67 19.40 -6.16 1.98
CA LEU A 67 19.69 -4.73 1.91
C LEU A 67 19.25 -4.02 3.20
N GLN A 68 19.90 -2.90 3.48
CA GLN A 68 19.52 -2.02 4.58
C GLN A 68 19.41 -0.58 4.09
N VAL A 69 18.48 0.17 4.68
CA VAL A 69 18.34 1.62 4.50
C VAL A 69 18.61 2.33 5.81
N SER A 70 19.09 3.57 5.72
CA SER A 70 19.24 4.43 6.89
C SER A 70 17.93 5.12 7.20
N HIS A 71 17.61 5.23 8.49
CA HIS A 71 16.50 6.06 8.94
C HIS A 71 16.73 7.53 8.49
N PRO A 72 15.70 8.24 7.98
CA PRO A 72 15.90 9.55 7.37
C PRO A 72 16.42 10.63 8.32
N LEU A 73 16.15 10.52 9.63
CA LEU A 73 16.56 11.49 10.64
C LEU A 73 17.69 10.98 11.54
N ASP A 74 17.99 9.69 11.54
CA ASP A 74 19.11 9.10 12.31
C ASP A 74 19.82 8.04 11.46
N PRO A 75 20.91 8.39 10.78
CA PRO A 75 21.66 7.47 9.93
C PRO A 75 22.28 6.27 10.66
N ALA A 76 22.37 6.30 12.01
CA ALA A 76 22.84 5.17 12.81
C ALA A 76 21.81 4.04 12.87
N ILE A 77 20.51 4.37 12.74
CA ILE A 77 19.45 3.37 12.67
C ILE A 77 19.41 2.78 11.25
N LYS A 78 19.59 1.47 11.19
CA LYS A 78 19.51 0.71 9.92
C LYS A 78 18.29 -0.19 9.94
N LEU A 79 17.52 -0.12 8.88
CA LEU A 79 16.28 -0.88 8.70
C LEU A 79 16.48 -1.90 7.58
N PRO A 80 16.14 -3.18 7.79
CA PRO A 80 16.15 -4.18 6.73
C PRO A 80 15.11 -3.88 5.67
N VAL A 81 15.39 -4.24 4.43
CA VAL A 81 14.48 -4.08 3.28
C VAL A 81 13.89 -5.43 2.91
N HIS A 82 12.57 -5.53 2.93
CA HIS A 82 11.83 -6.73 2.51
C HIS A 82 11.01 -6.46 1.26
N ILE A 83 10.92 -7.43 0.35
CA ILE A 83 9.85 -7.48 -0.64
C ILE A 83 8.66 -8.10 0.06
N ALA A 84 7.49 -7.46 0.04
CA ALA A 84 6.32 -7.93 0.79
C ALA A 84 5.08 -8.06 -0.10
N ASN A 85 4.25 -9.08 0.18
CA ASN A 85 3.04 -9.37 -0.59
C ASN A 85 1.85 -8.45 -0.25
N PHE A 86 1.97 -7.63 0.78
CA PHE A 86 0.91 -6.71 1.24
C PHE A 86 1.17 -5.24 0.89
N VAL A 87 2.26 -4.94 0.20
CA VAL A 87 2.55 -3.60 -0.32
C VAL A 87 2.16 -3.53 -1.79
N LEU A 88 1.38 -2.50 -2.15
CA LEU A 88 0.89 -2.29 -3.52
C LEU A 88 1.56 -1.07 -4.14
N MET A 89 1.90 -1.15 -5.44
CA MET A 89 2.48 -0.03 -6.21
C MET A 89 1.52 1.14 -6.37
N ASP A 90 0.22 0.87 -6.41
CA ASP A 90 -0.83 1.92 -6.53
C ASP A 90 -0.99 2.74 -5.24
N TYR A 91 -0.21 2.40 -4.22
CA TYR A 91 -0.22 3.04 -2.92
C TYR A 91 1.08 3.82 -2.70
N GLY A 92 1.06 5.10 -3.02
CA GLY A 92 2.24 5.96 -2.95
C GLY A 92 3.30 5.55 -3.97
N THR A 93 4.51 5.28 -3.50
CA THR A 93 5.66 4.89 -4.33
C THR A 93 5.89 3.37 -4.40
N GLY A 94 5.00 2.57 -3.78
CA GLY A 94 5.20 1.13 -3.63
C GLY A 94 6.29 0.76 -2.62
N ALA A 95 6.67 1.71 -1.76
CA ALA A 95 7.59 1.50 -0.63
C ALA A 95 6.99 2.13 0.63
N ILE A 96 6.99 1.38 1.73
CA ILE A 96 6.50 1.82 3.04
C ILE A 96 7.53 1.52 4.12
N PHE A 97 7.53 2.29 5.21
CA PHE A 97 8.16 1.84 6.44
C PHE A 97 7.15 1.06 7.28
N GLY A 98 7.60 0.01 7.95
CA GLY A 98 6.78 -0.77 8.86
C GLY A 98 6.96 -0.30 10.30
N CYS A 99 5.84 -0.01 10.99
CA CYS A 99 5.82 0.35 12.39
C CYS A 99 4.98 -0.66 13.19
N PRO A 100 5.55 -1.81 13.57
CA PRO A 100 4.83 -2.94 14.16
C PRO A 100 4.03 -2.61 15.42
N ALA A 101 4.52 -1.68 16.22
CA ALA A 101 3.81 -1.32 17.44
C ALA A 101 2.49 -0.59 17.21
N HIS A 102 2.28 0.00 16.00
CA HIS A 102 1.16 0.90 15.71
C HIS A 102 0.39 0.57 14.43
N ASP A 103 0.73 -0.52 13.74
CA ASP A 103 -0.04 -1.10 12.62
C ASP A 103 -0.09 -2.62 12.78
N GLN A 104 -1.30 -3.20 12.74
CA GLN A 104 -1.47 -4.64 12.98
C GLN A 104 -0.84 -5.49 11.88
N ARG A 105 -0.86 -5.05 10.62
CA ARG A 105 -0.26 -5.79 9.51
C ARG A 105 1.26 -5.85 9.66
N ASP A 106 1.84 -4.73 10.09
CA ASP A 106 3.27 -4.63 10.35
C ASP A 106 3.67 -5.47 11.57
N LEU A 107 2.78 -5.54 12.58
CA LEU A 107 3.00 -6.35 13.77
C LEU A 107 2.98 -7.86 13.44
N ASP A 108 1.99 -8.30 12.66
CA ASP A 108 1.89 -9.69 12.21
C ASP A 108 3.15 -10.08 11.41
N PHE A 109 3.59 -9.20 10.54
CA PHE A 109 4.82 -9.38 9.76
C PHE A 109 6.05 -9.40 10.65
N ALA A 110 6.19 -8.46 11.57
CA ALA A 110 7.33 -8.37 12.47
C ALA A 110 7.44 -9.59 13.39
N ASN A 111 6.31 -10.10 13.88
CA ASN A 111 6.28 -11.33 14.66
C ASN A 111 6.69 -12.56 13.83
N ALA A 112 6.25 -12.66 12.57
CA ALA A 112 6.60 -13.77 11.68
C ALA A 112 8.09 -13.78 11.29
N TYR A 113 8.72 -12.60 11.22
CA TYR A 113 10.12 -12.45 10.79
C TYR A 113 11.07 -12.04 11.93
N GLU A 114 10.61 -12.11 13.20
CA GLU A 114 11.40 -11.80 14.41
C GLU A 114 12.03 -10.40 14.35
N LEU A 115 11.31 -9.42 13.80
CA LEU A 115 11.77 -8.04 13.68
C LEU A 115 11.53 -7.28 15.00
N LYS A 116 12.28 -6.20 15.18
CA LYS A 116 12.16 -5.36 16.39
C LYS A 116 10.79 -4.71 16.46
N ILE A 117 10.13 -4.75 17.60
CA ILE A 117 8.89 -4.03 17.90
C ILE A 117 9.21 -2.93 18.91
N LEU A 118 9.11 -1.66 18.49
CA LEU A 118 9.39 -0.51 19.32
C LEU A 118 8.16 0.38 19.41
N PRO A 119 7.43 0.39 20.55
CA PRO A 119 6.31 1.31 20.70
C PRO A 119 6.82 2.74 20.89
N VAL A 120 6.16 3.68 20.20
CA VAL A 120 6.49 5.12 20.22
C VAL A 120 5.29 6.01 20.52
N VAL A 121 4.11 5.43 20.73
CA VAL A 121 2.93 6.11 21.30
C VAL A 121 2.53 5.41 22.58
N LEU A 122 2.55 6.16 23.68
CA LEU A 122 2.19 5.68 25.01
C LEU A 122 0.74 6.08 25.31
N PRO A 123 -0.14 5.13 25.64
CA PRO A 123 -1.49 5.41 26.12
C PRO A 123 -1.49 6.27 27.37
N ASP A 124 -2.51 7.10 27.56
CA ASP A 124 -2.67 7.88 28.79
C ASP A 124 -2.81 6.94 30.00
N GLY A 125 -1.99 7.18 31.02
CA GLY A 125 -2.01 6.42 32.28
C GLY A 125 -1.12 5.17 32.30
N GLU A 126 -0.53 4.79 31.17
CA GLU A 126 0.46 3.71 31.11
C GLU A 126 1.87 4.20 31.51
N ASP A 127 2.68 3.26 31.99
CA ASP A 127 4.08 3.54 32.36
C ASP A 127 5.01 3.18 31.18
N ALA A 128 5.75 4.17 30.69
CA ALA A 128 6.68 4.04 29.58
C ALA A 128 7.73 2.94 29.75
N ALA A 129 8.13 2.62 30.98
CA ALA A 129 9.13 1.60 31.24
C ALA A 129 8.60 0.17 31.09
N SER A 130 7.29 -0.01 31.29
CA SER A 130 6.63 -1.31 31.25
C SER A 130 5.76 -1.55 30.00
N PHE A 131 5.38 -0.50 29.27
CA PHE A 131 4.52 -0.61 28.11
C PHE A 131 5.18 -1.41 26.98
N LYS A 132 4.49 -2.46 26.52
CA LYS A 132 4.94 -3.34 25.44
C LYS A 132 3.77 -3.70 24.54
N VAL A 133 4.08 -3.89 23.26
CA VAL A 133 3.17 -4.41 22.24
C VAL A 133 3.67 -5.79 21.82
N SER A 134 2.78 -6.78 21.75
CA SER A 134 3.13 -8.17 21.40
C SER A 134 2.19 -8.80 20.39
N GLU A 135 0.89 -8.88 20.68
CA GLU A 135 -0.10 -9.56 19.83
C GLU A 135 -1.06 -8.60 19.13
N THR A 136 -1.30 -7.44 19.74
CA THR A 136 -2.22 -6.43 19.22
C THR A 136 -1.51 -5.08 19.15
N ALA A 137 -1.48 -4.48 17.98
CA ALA A 137 -0.91 -3.16 17.75
C ALA A 137 -1.72 -2.08 18.49
N TYR A 138 -1.03 -1.10 19.06
CA TYR A 138 -1.69 0.03 19.69
C TYR A 138 -1.93 1.15 18.68
N THR A 139 -3.19 1.41 18.37
CA THR A 139 -3.62 2.44 17.41
C THR A 139 -4.44 3.57 18.05
N GLY A 140 -4.48 3.61 19.39
CA GLY A 140 -5.23 4.59 20.17
C GLY A 140 -4.50 5.92 20.33
N PRO A 141 -5.15 6.90 21.00
CA PRO A 141 -4.54 8.18 21.35
C PRO A 141 -3.48 8.02 22.43
N GLY A 142 -2.54 8.98 22.49
CA GLY A 142 -1.49 8.96 23.48
C GLY A 142 -0.45 10.05 23.25
N LYS A 143 0.67 9.92 23.94
CA LYS A 143 1.82 10.81 23.77
C LYS A 143 3.01 10.07 23.21
N LEU A 144 3.80 10.77 22.41
CA LEU A 144 5.01 10.19 21.86
C LEU A 144 6.03 9.90 22.98
N PHE A 145 6.72 8.79 22.83
CA PHE A 145 7.86 8.38 23.65
C PHE A 145 8.81 7.53 22.80
N ASN A 146 10.03 7.30 23.25
CA ASN A 146 11.07 6.66 22.45
C ASN A 146 11.32 7.36 21.08
N SER A 147 10.95 8.64 20.98
CA SER A 147 11.00 9.46 19.77
C SER A 147 11.94 10.68 19.93
N GLY A 148 12.81 10.64 20.93
CA GLY A 148 13.82 11.66 21.19
C GLY A 148 13.23 13.04 21.47
N ALA A 149 13.50 14.01 20.61
CA ALA A 149 13.02 15.39 20.80
C ALA A 149 11.49 15.53 20.70
N TRP A 150 10.77 14.50 20.27
CA TRP A 150 9.31 14.51 20.14
C TRP A 150 8.61 13.88 21.33
N ASP A 151 9.36 13.36 22.31
CA ASP A 151 8.79 12.74 23.50
C ASP A 151 7.88 13.72 24.24
N GLY A 152 6.69 13.26 24.62
CA GLY A 152 5.66 14.04 25.29
C GLY A 152 4.72 14.83 24.39
N LEU A 153 4.99 14.94 23.08
CA LEU A 153 4.06 15.52 22.12
C LEU A 153 2.84 14.62 21.94
N ASP A 154 1.69 15.22 21.64
CA ASP A 154 0.55 14.48 21.11
C ASP A 154 0.79 14.06 19.65
N ILE A 155 -0.06 13.17 19.13
CA ILE A 155 0.07 12.60 17.78
C ILE A 155 0.11 13.69 16.70
N GLU A 156 -0.76 14.69 16.77
CA GLU A 156 -0.84 15.73 15.75
C GLU A 156 0.38 16.67 15.79
N ALA A 157 0.82 17.04 16.98
CA ALA A 157 2.05 17.82 17.14
C ALA A 157 3.28 17.00 16.71
N GLY A 158 3.28 15.70 16.97
CA GLY A 158 4.30 14.76 16.52
C GLY A 158 4.39 14.64 15.00
N LYS A 159 3.26 14.52 14.32
CA LYS A 159 3.20 14.53 12.83
C LYS A 159 3.76 15.82 12.26
N ALA A 160 3.36 16.97 12.82
CA ALA A 160 3.86 18.26 12.37
C ALA A 160 5.38 18.39 12.58
N ALA A 161 5.88 17.94 13.75
CA ALA A 161 7.31 17.96 14.06
C ALA A 161 8.12 17.03 13.15
N ALA A 162 7.60 15.84 12.85
CA ALA A 162 8.24 14.87 11.97
C ALA A 162 8.35 15.41 10.54
N ILE A 163 7.27 15.97 9.99
CA ILE A 163 7.27 16.59 8.66
C ILE A 163 8.28 17.75 8.61
N ALA A 164 8.27 18.62 9.62
CA ALA A 164 9.23 19.73 9.70
C ALA A 164 10.69 19.24 9.75
N ALA A 165 10.98 18.20 10.51
CA ALA A 165 12.31 17.61 10.61
C ALA A 165 12.77 16.97 9.29
N ILE A 166 11.90 16.24 8.60
CA ILE A 166 12.18 15.64 7.29
C ILE A 166 12.48 16.70 6.25
N ILE A 167 11.71 17.79 6.23
CA ILE A 167 11.96 18.93 5.33
C ILE A 167 13.30 19.60 5.66
N ALA A 168 13.57 19.85 6.95
CA ALA A 168 14.82 20.47 7.39
C ALA A 168 16.06 19.60 7.07
N ALA A 169 15.92 18.28 7.11
CA ALA A 169 16.95 17.32 6.71
C ALA A 169 17.09 17.19 5.17
N ASN A 170 16.25 17.87 4.40
CA ASN A 170 16.16 17.71 2.94
C ASN A 170 15.94 16.24 2.51
N ALA A 171 15.22 15.48 3.35
CA ALA A 171 14.93 14.06 3.17
C ALA A 171 13.53 13.78 2.60
N GLY A 172 12.70 14.81 2.46
CA GLY A 172 11.36 14.69 1.88
C GLY A 172 10.57 15.99 1.97
N THR A 173 9.31 15.92 1.57
CA THR A 173 8.34 17.04 1.57
C THR A 173 7.03 16.62 2.21
N GLY A 174 6.31 17.56 2.81
CA GLY A 174 4.94 17.34 3.25
C GLY A 174 3.99 17.36 2.04
N GLU A 175 3.10 16.38 1.95
CA GLU A 175 2.09 16.30 0.90
C GLU A 175 0.71 16.03 1.50
N THR A 176 -0.32 16.63 0.92
CA THR A 176 -1.71 16.36 1.28
C THR A 176 -2.32 15.38 0.29
N THR A 177 -2.55 14.16 0.73
CA THR A 177 -3.19 13.12 -0.10
C THR A 177 -4.66 12.99 0.25
N TYR A 178 -5.52 13.17 -0.74
CA TYR A 178 -6.97 12.99 -0.57
C TYR A 178 -7.35 11.52 -0.73
N ARG A 179 -8.08 10.97 0.25
CA ARG A 179 -8.61 9.59 0.21
C ARG A 179 -9.87 9.46 -0.65
N LEU A 180 -10.00 10.26 -1.67
CA LEU A 180 -11.11 10.15 -2.61
C LEU A 180 -10.70 9.14 -3.69
N ARG A 181 -11.41 8.01 -3.75
CA ARG A 181 -11.24 7.06 -4.86
C ARG A 181 -11.94 7.62 -6.11
N ASP A 182 -11.32 7.41 -7.25
CA ASP A 182 -11.93 7.74 -8.52
C ASP A 182 -13.27 7.04 -8.65
N TRP A 183 -14.29 7.82 -8.94
CA TRP A 183 -15.62 7.30 -9.21
C TRP A 183 -15.70 6.88 -10.68
N GLY A 184 -15.74 5.58 -10.94
CA GLY A 184 -16.04 5.08 -12.27
C GLY A 184 -17.44 5.50 -12.70
N VAL A 185 -17.57 6.46 -13.58
CA VAL A 185 -18.85 6.96 -14.10
C VAL A 185 -19.54 5.90 -14.93
N SER A 186 -18.79 5.18 -15.77
CA SER A 186 -19.29 4.10 -16.59
C SER A 186 -19.63 2.85 -15.76
N ARG A 187 -20.76 2.21 -16.09
CA ARG A 187 -21.18 0.95 -15.49
C ARG A 187 -21.33 -0.08 -16.62
N GLN A 188 -20.48 -1.11 -16.61
CA GLN A 188 -20.53 -2.23 -17.54
C GLN A 188 -21.58 -3.24 -17.04
N ARG A 189 -22.83 -2.80 -17.01
CA ARG A 189 -24.02 -3.59 -16.69
C ARG A 189 -25.03 -3.43 -17.82
N TYR A 190 -25.96 -4.36 -17.94
CA TYR A 190 -27.07 -4.22 -18.88
C TYR A 190 -27.88 -2.94 -18.63
N TRP A 191 -27.97 -2.54 -17.37
CA TRP A 191 -28.59 -1.28 -16.96
C TRP A 191 -27.54 -0.24 -16.53
N GLY A 192 -27.88 1.01 -16.53
CA GLY A 192 -27.02 2.11 -16.10
C GLY A 192 -26.69 3.06 -17.25
N CYS A 193 -25.58 3.76 -17.14
CA CYS A 193 -25.06 4.69 -18.15
C CYS A 193 -23.66 4.25 -18.58
N PRO A 194 -23.51 3.18 -19.38
CA PRO A 194 -22.21 2.82 -19.93
C PRO A 194 -21.74 3.88 -20.93
N ILE A 195 -20.45 4.21 -20.91
CA ILE A 195 -19.85 5.02 -21.96
C ILE A 195 -19.61 4.09 -23.16
N PRO A 196 -20.14 4.38 -24.37
CA PRO A 196 -20.01 3.50 -25.51
C PRO A 196 -18.60 3.60 -26.11
N ILE A 197 -17.76 2.62 -25.76
CA ILE A 197 -16.36 2.51 -26.20
C ILE A 197 -16.19 1.19 -26.97
N ILE A 198 -15.54 1.28 -28.13
CA ILE A 198 -15.07 0.13 -28.92
C ILE A 198 -13.62 -0.14 -28.53
N HIS A 199 -13.29 -1.38 -28.20
CA HIS A 199 -11.92 -1.81 -28.00
C HIS A 199 -11.37 -2.38 -29.33
N CYS A 200 -10.51 -1.62 -29.98
CA CYS A 200 -9.85 -2.00 -31.22
C CYS A 200 -8.44 -2.51 -30.91
N ASP A 201 -8.04 -3.63 -31.49
CA ASP A 201 -6.71 -4.21 -31.25
C ASP A 201 -5.57 -3.30 -31.73
N ASP A 202 -5.81 -2.50 -32.77
CA ASP A 202 -4.80 -1.58 -33.33
C ASP A 202 -4.84 -0.18 -32.70
N CYS A 203 -6.04 0.34 -32.40
CA CYS A 203 -6.25 1.73 -31.98
C CYS A 203 -6.47 1.88 -30.46
N GLY A 204 -6.68 0.80 -29.74
CA GLY A 204 -7.06 0.80 -28.34
C GLY A 204 -8.53 1.18 -28.10
N ALA A 205 -8.81 1.99 -27.09
CA ALA A 205 -10.16 2.42 -26.74
C ALA A 205 -10.60 3.57 -27.65
N VAL A 206 -11.65 3.35 -28.43
CA VAL A 206 -12.20 4.33 -29.39
C VAL A 206 -13.67 4.62 -29.06
N PRO A 207 -14.09 5.87 -28.89
CA PRO A 207 -15.50 6.19 -28.68
C PRO A 207 -16.33 5.85 -29.92
N VAL A 208 -17.56 5.37 -29.68
CA VAL A 208 -18.53 5.20 -30.77
C VAL A 208 -18.81 6.55 -31.42
N PRO A 209 -18.76 6.66 -32.77
CA PRO A 209 -19.06 7.91 -33.46
C PRO A 209 -20.48 8.41 -33.16
N GLU A 210 -20.66 9.74 -33.05
CA GLU A 210 -21.96 10.35 -32.72
C GLU A 210 -23.08 9.92 -33.67
N LYS A 211 -22.77 9.71 -34.97
CA LYS A 211 -23.73 9.27 -35.99
C LYS A 211 -24.28 7.87 -35.73
N ASP A 212 -23.59 7.05 -34.95
CA ASP A 212 -23.93 5.66 -34.65
C ASP A 212 -24.59 5.53 -33.26
N LEU A 213 -24.91 6.66 -32.61
CA LEU A 213 -25.67 6.73 -31.37
C LEU A 213 -27.19 6.83 -31.63
N PRO A 214 -28.04 6.31 -30.74
CA PRO A 214 -27.70 5.55 -29.52
C PRO A 214 -27.29 4.10 -29.83
N VAL A 215 -26.37 3.55 -29.01
CA VAL A 215 -26.07 2.11 -29.06
C VAL A 215 -27.24 1.34 -28.45
N ILE A 216 -27.90 0.52 -29.26
CA ILE A 216 -29.05 -0.28 -28.80
C ILE A 216 -28.55 -1.57 -28.15
N LEU A 217 -29.00 -1.81 -26.93
CA LEU A 217 -28.71 -3.05 -26.23
C LEU A 217 -29.57 -4.21 -26.78
N PRO A 218 -29.04 -5.44 -26.80
CA PRO A 218 -29.83 -6.60 -27.23
C PRO A 218 -30.95 -6.89 -26.21
N ASP A 219 -32.12 -7.27 -26.72
CA ASP A 219 -33.33 -7.56 -25.91
C ASP A 219 -33.36 -9.00 -25.38
N ASP A 220 -32.55 -9.89 -25.97
CA ASP A 220 -32.49 -11.34 -25.71
C ASP A 220 -31.34 -11.73 -24.75
N VAL A 221 -31.03 -10.90 -23.78
CA VAL A 221 -29.96 -11.12 -22.82
C VAL A 221 -30.38 -12.08 -21.70
N ASP A 222 -29.55 -13.11 -21.46
CA ASP A 222 -29.74 -14.01 -20.33
C ASP A 222 -29.13 -13.45 -19.04
N PHE A 223 -29.96 -13.26 -18.01
CA PHE A 223 -29.57 -12.78 -16.70
C PHE A 223 -29.25 -13.90 -15.68
N GLY A 224 -29.35 -15.18 -16.10
CA GLY A 224 -29.12 -16.33 -15.23
C GLY A 224 -27.65 -16.64 -14.93
N GLY A 225 -26.72 -15.98 -15.63
CA GLY A 225 -25.29 -16.18 -15.45
C GLY A 225 -24.63 -15.30 -14.40
N SER A 226 -23.39 -15.61 -14.01
CA SER A 226 -22.56 -14.74 -13.17
C SER A 226 -21.81 -13.70 -14.03
N GLY A 227 -21.68 -12.47 -13.53
CA GLY A 227 -20.93 -11.40 -14.20
C GLY A 227 -21.76 -10.44 -15.03
N ASN A 228 -21.15 -9.84 -16.07
CA ASN A 228 -21.85 -8.94 -16.97
C ASN A 228 -22.63 -9.74 -18.05
N PRO A 229 -23.98 -9.67 -18.09
CA PRO A 229 -24.76 -10.42 -19.06
C PRO A 229 -24.39 -10.14 -20.53
N LEU A 230 -24.01 -8.90 -20.85
CA LEU A 230 -23.58 -8.52 -22.20
C LEU A 230 -22.30 -9.22 -22.65
N SER A 231 -21.41 -9.56 -21.71
CA SER A 231 -20.14 -10.22 -22.06
C SER A 231 -20.29 -11.66 -22.56
N SER A 232 -21.42 -12.30 -22.24
CA SER A 232 -21.78 -13.64 -22.73
C SER A 232 -22.66 -13.61 -23.98
N HIS A 233 -23.15 -12.44 -24.40
CA HIS A 233 -24.06 -12.31 -25.54
C HIS A 233 -23.32 -12.51 -26.86
N PRO A 234 -23.83 -13.36 -27.80
CA PRO A 234 -23.12 -13.74 -29.00
C PRO A 234 -22.79 -12.57 -29.94
N SER A 235 -23.69 -11.60 -30.07
CA SER A 235 -23.55 -10.48 -31.02
C SER A 235 -23.02 -9.19 -30.41
N TRP A 236 -22.78 -9.12 -29.09
CA TRP A 236 -22.36 -7.88 -28.42
C TRP A 236 -20.86 -7.58 -28.59
N LYS A 237 -20.06 -8.57 -28.87
CA LYS A 237 -18.59 -8.46 -29.00
C LYS A 237 -18.09 -8.19 -30.41
N HIS A 238 -18.98 -8.01 -31.35
CA HIS A 238 -18.63 -7.87 -32.77
C HIS A 238 -19.22 -6.60 -33.36
#